data_6c1edad2c43e9068f50d7a9a719b3a3f
#
_entry.id   6c1edad2c43e9068f50d7a9a719b3a3f
#
_cell.length_a   1.000
_cell.length_b   1.000
_cell.length_c   1.000
_cell.angle_alpha   90.00
_cell.angle_beta   90.00
_cell.angle_gamma   90.00
#
_symmetry.space_group_name_H-M   'P 1'
#
loop_
_entity.id
_entity.type
_entity.pdbx_description
1 polymer ?
#
loop_
_entity_poly.entity_id
_entity_poly.type
_entity_poly.pdbx_seq_one_letter_code
_entity_poly.pdbx_strand_id
1 'polypeptide(L)'
;MKKLTTLFLAGLVLTATLAGCGQKTDQEATATDAGGTPVVLKVGATPIPHEELLKFVAPKLEEQGVKLEIVTFTDYVQPNAALADGQLDANFFQHLPYLESYNESNGTKLVSVGNIHVEPLALYSKKVKSVEELADGATIAIPNDPTNCGRALILLQSKGIIKLSDQAGLEATEKDIVENAKNFTFKP
;
A
#
# COMPACT_ATOMS: atom_id res chain seq x y z
N MET A 1 18.89 65.64 16.95
CA MET A 1 18.65 66.96 16.37
C MET A 1 17.85 66.75 15.07
N LYS A 2 16.69 67.42 15.04
CA LYS A 2 15.99 68.02 13.89
C LYS A 2 15.54 67.01 12.79
N LYS A 3 14.35 66.85 12.51
CA LYS A 3 13.02 67.52 12.27
C LYS A 3 12.48 66.92 11.02
N LEU A 4 11.29 66.27 11.06
CA LEU A 4 9.95 66.86 10.71
C LEU A 4 9.84 67.22 9.22
N THR A 5 8.92 66.62 8.47
CA THR A 5 7.75 67.30 7.90
C THR A 5 6.88 66.32 7.14
N THR A 6 5.76 66.03 7.51
CA THR A 6 4.31 66.06 7.15
C THR A 6 3.99 66.59 5.74
N LEU A 7 3.08 65.94 4.98
CA LEU A 7 1.91 66.50 4.29
C LEU A 7 1.08 65.38 3.65
N PHE A 8 -0.08 65.03 4.16
CA PHE A 8 -1.46 65.34 3.74
C PHE A 8 -1.72 65.36 2.23
N LEU A 9 -2.55 64.48 1.70
CA LEU A 9 -3.78 64.91 0.99
C LEU A 9 -4.80 63.78 0.96
N ALA A 10 -6.04 64.20 1.22
CA ALA A 10 -7.26 63.49 1.38
C ALA A 10 -8.05 63.30 0.08
N GLY A 11 -9.03 62.44 0.12
CA GLY A 11 -10.22 62.40 -0.75
C GLY A 11 -10.27 61.16 -1.60
N LEU A 12 -11.31 60.38 -1.72
CA LEU A 12 -12.73 60.66 -1.66
C LEU A 12 -13.47 59.31 -1.52
N VAL A 13 -14.44 59.23 -0.69
CA VAL A 13 -15.43 58.16 -0.49
C VAL A 13 -16.30 58.00 -1.74
N LEU A 14 -16.53 56.73 -2.17
CA LEU A 14 -17.79 56.41 -2.86
C LEU A 14 -18.28 55.02 -2.47
N THR A 15 -19.28 55.02 -1.62
CA THR A 15 -20.12 53.89 -1.23
C THR A 15 -21.03 53.49 -2.39
N ALA A 16 -21.06 52.25 -2.76
CA ALA A 16 -22.19 51.63 -3.48
C ALA A 16 -22.50 50.27 -2.89
N THR A 17 -23.52 50.24 -2.06
CA THR A 17 -24.21 49.03 -1.59
C THR A 17 -25.09 48.50 -2.74
N LEU A 18 -24.90 47.24 -3.12
CA LEU A 18 -25.95 46.47 -3.81
C LEU A 18 -26.00 45.07 -3.17
N ALA A 19 -27.12 44.87 -2.49
CA ALA A 19 -27.56 43.57 -2.03
C ALA A 19 -27.90 42.68 -3.24
N GLY A 20 -27.39 41.46 -3.28
CA GLY A 20 -27.75 40.44 -4.27
C GLY A 20 -27.79 39.10 -3.57
N CYS A 21 -28.99 38.54 -3.45
CA CYS A 21 -29.36 37.27 -2.85
C CYS A 21 -28.58 36.08 -3.37
N GLY A 22 -28.44 35.11 -2.48
CA GLY A 22 -27.75 33.85 -2.67
C GLY A 22 -28.21 32.98 -3.81
N GLN A 23 -27.25 32.29 -4.33
CA GLN A 23 -27.43 31.01 -5.00
C GLN A 23 -26.21 30.18 -4.69
N LYS A 24 -26.40 29.13 -3.85
CA LYS A 24 -25.43 28.07 -3.72
C LYS A 24 -25.37 27.36 -5.06
N THR A 25 -24.35 27.61 -5.81
CA THR A 25 -23.92 26.73 -6.89
C THR A 25 -22.94 25.78 -6.33
N ASP A 26 -23.31 24.49 -6.26
CA ASP A 26 -22.38 23.38 -6.14
C ASP A 26 -21.39 23.49 -7.31
N GLN A 27 -20.24 24.02 -7.05
CA GLN A 27 -19.12 23.97 -7.98
C GLN A 27 -18.55 22.52 -7.93
N GLU A 28 -19.08 21.68 -8.83
CA GLU A 28 -18.27 20.59 -9.35
C GLU A 28 -16.93 21.19 -9.81
N ALA A 29 -15.87 20.76 -9.14
CA ALA A 29 -14.52 21.10 -9.54
C ALA A 29 -14.22 20.36 -10.86
N THR A 30 -14.59 20.96 -11.97
CA THR A 30 -14.03 20.60 -13.27
C THR A 30 -12.58 21.08 -13.27
N ALA A 31 -11.67 20.15 -12.99
CA ALA A 31 -10.25 20.33 -13.22
C ALA A 31 -10.01 20.36 -14.74
N THR A 32 -10.09 21.54 -15.32
CA THR A 32 -9.54 21.84 -16.65
C THR A 32 -8.38 22.81 -16.44
N ASP A 33 -7.21 22.28 -16.19
CA ASP A 33 -5.96 22.97 -16.51
C ASP A 33 -5.30 22.27 -17.72
N ALA A 34 -5.69 22.71 -18.89
CA ALA A 34 -5.07 22.30 -20.14
C ALA A 34 -3.82 23.16 -20.37
N GLY A 35 -2.66 22.73 -19.84
CA GLY A 35 -1.39 23.38 -20.14
C GLY A 35 -0.27 23.24 -19.10
N GLY A 36 -0.52 22.57 -17.98
CA GLY A 36 0.51 22.30 -16.97
C GLY A 36 1.46 21.17 -17.41
N THR A 37 2.74 21.24 -17.01
CA THR A 37 3.66 20.11 -17.13
C THR A 37 3.07 18.90 -16.37
N PRO A 38 2.97 17.70 -16.99
CA PRO A 38 2.43 16.53 -16.30
C PRO A 38 3.14 16.27 -14.99
N VAL A 39 2.39 15.95 -13.93
CA VAL A 39 2.98 15.48 -12.68
C VAL A 39 3.49 14.06 -12.92
N VAL A 40 4.79 13.84 -12.73
CA VAL A 40 5.38 12.49 -12.80
C VAL A 40 5.28 11.85 -11.43
N LEU A 41 4.69 10.66 -11.37
CA LEU A 41 4.58 9.86 -10.14
C LEU A 41 5.34 8.55 -10.35
N LYS A 42 6.43 8.37 -9.60
CA LYS A 42 7.29 7.20 -9.66
C LYS A 42 6.85 6.16 -8.64
N VAL A 43 6.32 5.03 -9.11
CA VAL A 43 5.68 4.00 -8.27
C VAL A 43 6.42 2.68 -8.36
N GLY A 44 6.88 2.16 -7.22
CA GLY A 44 7.44 0.81 -7.11
C GLY A 44 6.34 -0.25 -7.04
N ALA A 45 6.46 -1.34 -7.80
CA ALA A 45 5.49 -2.42 -7.79
C ALA A 45 6.14 -3.79 -8.02
N THR A 46 5.46 -4.85 -7.55
CA THR A 46 5.79 -6.22 -7.96
C THR A 46 5.07 -6.58 -9.28
N PRO A 47 5.58 -7.57 -10.07
CA PRO A 47 5.10 -7.79 -11.43
C PRO A 47 3.61 -8.09 -11.52
N ILE A 48 3.13 -9.08 -10.76
CA ILE A 48 1.74 -9.57 -10.81
C ILE A 48 1.14 -9.59 -9.40
N PRO A 49 -0.04 -9.01 -9.21
CA PRO A 49 -0.88 -8.27 -10.17
C PRO A 49 -0.57 -6.76 -10.22
N HIS A 50 0.32 -6.25 -9.39
CA HIS A 50 0.45 -4.82 -9.06
C HIS A 50 0.91 -3.97 -10.24
N GLU A 51 2.01 -4.35 -10.91
CA GLU A 51 2.49 -3.66 -12.11
C GLU A 51 1.45 -3.68 -13.24
N GLU A 52 0.74 -4.81 -13.42
CA GLU A 52 -0.30 -4.93 -14.43
C GLU A 52 -1.46 -3.97 -14.15
N LEU A 53 -1.88 -3.85 -12.90
CA LEU A 53 -2.92 -2.90 -12.48
C LEU A 53 -2.48 -1.45 -12.71
N LEU A 54 -1.23 -1.11 -12.38
CA LEU A 54 -0.68 0.22 -12.65
C LEU A 54 -0.64 0.52 -14.15
N LYS A 55 -0.20 -0.42 -14.98
CA LYS A 55 -0.22 -0.28 -16.44
C LYS A 55 -1.63 -0.09 -16.99
N PHE A 56 -2.62 -0.76 -16.41
CA PHE A 56 -4.02 -0.62 -16.81
C PHE A 56 -4.58 0.78 -16.52
N VAL A 57 -4.20 1.39 -15.38
CA VAL A 57 -4.69 2.72 -15.00
C VAL A 57 -3.87 3.86 -15.58
N ALA A 58 -2.61 3.61 -15.97
CA ALA A 58 -1.69 4.66 -16.45
C ALA A 58 -2.28 5.57 -17.55
N PRO A 59 -2.93 5.05 -18.61
CA PRO A 59 -3.53 5.93 -19.63
C PRO A 59 -4.60 6.85 -19.07
N LYS A 60 -5.40 6.39 -18.11
CA LYS A 60 -6.46 7.19 -17.48
C LYS A 60 -5.91 8.30 -16.60
N LEU A 61 -4.77 8.06 -15.96
CA LEU A 61 -4.07 9.06 -15.16
C LEU A 61 -3.38 10.09 -16.05
N GLU A 62 -2.86 9.67 -17.21
CA GLU A 62 -2.25 10.57 -18.18
C GLU A 62 -3.27 11.58 -18.74
N GLU A 63 -4.51 11.15 -18.99
CA GLU A 63 -5.63 12.04 -19.34
C GLU A 63 -5.92 13.10 -18.26
N GLN A 64 -5.54 12.83 -17.02
CA GLN A 64 -5.67 13.73 -15.86
C GLN A 64 -4.39 14.52 -15.56
N GLY A 65 -3.39 14.45 -16.44
CA GLY A 65 -2.12 15.16 -16.28
C GLY A 65 -1.14 14.46 -15.32
N VAL A 66 -1.34 13.18 -14.99
CA VAL A 66 -0.42 12.39 -14.15
C VAL A 66 0.24 11.30 -14.98
N LYS A 67 1.56 11.37 -15.11
CA LYS A 67 2.38 10.35 -15.78
C LYS A 67 2.93 9.37 -14.75
N LEU A 68 2.60 8.07 -14.88
CA LEU A 68 3.21 7.03 -14.05
C LEU A 68 4.56 6.59 -14.61
N GLU A 69 5.57 6.57 -13.73
CA GLU A 69 6.83 5.85 -13.94
C GLU A 69 6.84 4.63 -13.01
N ILE A 70 6.66 3.45 -13.62
CA ILE A 70 6.56 2.20 -12.86
C ILE A 70 7.95 1.57 -12.74
N VAL A 71 8.38 1.30 -11.50
CA VAL A 71 9.63 0.61 -11.19
C VAL A 71 9.30 -0.78 -10.67
N THR A 72 9.71 -1.82 -11.40
CA THR A 72 9.40 -3.21 -11.05
C THR A 72 10.44 -3.79 -10.10
N PHE A 73 9.99 -4.42 -9.02
CA PHE A 73 10.79 -5.12 -8.03
C PHE A 73 10.38 -6.59 -7.96
N THR A 74 11.33 -7.48 -7.77
CA THR A 74 11.09 -8.93 -7.68
C THR A 74 11.17 -9.48 -6.26
N ASP A 75 11.31 -8.59 -5.28
CA ASP A 75 11.32 -8.90 -3.86
C ASP A 75 10.43 -7.91 -3.08
N TYR A 76 10.24 -8.15 -1.77
CA TYR A 76 9.35 -7.34 -0.92
C TYR A 76 10.09 -6.34 -0.01
N VAL A 77 11.43 -6.35 0.01
CA VAL A 77 12.25 -5.45 0.85
C VAL A 77 12.55 -4.15 0.10
N GLN A 78 13.01 -4.29 -1.14
CA GLN A 78 13.46 -3.16 -1.97
C GLN A 78 12.41 -2.06 -2.19
N PRO A 79 11.11 -2.37 -2.45
CA PRO A 79 10.12 -1.31 -2.68
C PRO A 79 9.95 -0.35 -1.50
N ASN A 80 10.00 -0.88 -0.27
CA ASN A 80 9.91 -0.05 0.93
C ASN A 80 11.22 0.71 1.20
N ALA A 81 12.37 0.08 1.00
CA ALA A 81 13.67 0.75 1.14
C ALA A 81 13.79 1.92 0.16
N ALA A 82 13.48 1.70 -1.12
CA ALA A 82 13.54 2.74 -2.14
C ALA A 82 12.56 3.90 -1.87
N LEU A 83 11.38 3.60 -1.32
CA LEU A 83 10.42 4.64 -0.91
C LEU A 83 10.93 5.42 0.30
N ALA A 84 11.46 4.75 1.31
CA ALA A 84 12.01 5.39 2.51
C ALA A 84 13.22 6.30 2.18
N ASP A 85 14.02 5.92 1.18
CA ASP A 85 15.16 6.68 0.68
C ASP A 85 14.77 7.83 -0.29
N GLY A 86 13.46 8.00 -0.58
CA GLY A 86 12.97 9.04 -1.49
C GLY A 86 13.28 8.78 -2.96
N GLN A 87 13.57 7.54 -3.34
CA GLN A 87 13.78 7.13 -4.73
C GLN A 87 12.48 6.86 -5.47
N LEU A 88 11.38 6.71 -4.74
CA LEU A 88 10.02 6.52 -5.20
C LEU A 88 9.10 7.52 -4.51
N ASP A 89 7.99 7.86 -5.16
CA ASP A 89 6.91 8.66 -4.57
C ASP A 89 5.88 7.78 -3.85
N ALA A 90 5.70 6.54 -4.32
CA ALA A 90 4.84 5.54 -3.72
C ALA A 90 5.30 4.12 -4.06
N ASN A 91 4.75 3.12 -3.38
CA ASN A 91 4.80 1.74 -3.82
C ASN A 91 3.43 1.06 -3.75
N PHE A 92 3.26 0.00 -4.54
CA PHE A 92 2.05 -0.79 -4.60
C PHE A 92 2.40 -2.28 -4.69
N PHE A 93 2.39 -2.99 -3.54
CA PHE A 93 2.73 -4.41 -3.51
C PHE A 93 2.32 -5.12 -2.21
N GLN A 94 2.09 -4.41 -1.11
CA GLN A 94 2.04 -4.96 0.23
C GLN A 94 0.66 -4.83 0.89
N HIS A 95 0.42 -5.65 1.89
CA HIS A 95 -0.72 -5.51 2.81
C HIS A 95 -0.29 -4.78 4.08
N LEU A 96 -1.25 -4.22 4.81
CA LEU A 96 -0.98 -3.37 5.97
C LEU A 96 -0.12 -4.07 7.04
N PRO A 97 -0.36 -5.34 7.45
CA PRO A 97 0.50 -5.98 8.44
C PRO A 97 1.98 -6.06 8.03
N TYR A 98 2.27 -6.25 6.72
CA TYR A 98 3.64 -6.24 6.24
C TYR A 98 4.27 -4.86 6.34
N LEU A 99 3.53 -3.80 6.00
CA LEU A 99 3.99 -2.41 6.12
C LEU A 99 4.31 -2.06 7.58
N GLU A 100 3.45 -2.46 8.52
CA GLU A 100 3.64 -2.20 9.95
C GLU A 100 4.87 -2.93 10.48
N SER A 101 5.01 -4.23 10.18
CA SER A 101 6.18 -5.04 10.54
C SER A 101 7.48 -4.51 9.93
N TYR A 102 7.42 -4.05 8.66
CA TYR A 102 8.58 -3.42 8.01
C TYR A 102 8.99 -2.12 8.71
N ASN A 103 8.03 -1.25 9.02
CA ASN A 103 8.29 0.01 9.71
C ASN A 103 8.93 -0.23 11.09
N GLU A 104 8.39 -1.18 11.86
CA GLU A 104 8.92 -1.54 13.17
C GLU A 104 10.35 -2.05 13.08
N SER A 105 10.60 -2.98 12.15
CA SER A 105 11.90 -3.62 11.98
C SER A 105 12.99 -2.68 11.45
N ASN A 106 12.61 -1.67 10.65
CA ASN A 106 13.57 -0.80 9.96
C ASN A 106 13.55 0.65 10.48
N GLY A 107 12.70 0.97 11.48
CA GLY A 107 12.59 2.33 12.02
C GLY A 107 12.02 3.34 11.02
N THR A 108 11.30 2.89 10.00
CA THR A 108 10.69 3.74 8.98
C THR A 108 9.30 4.21 9.40
N LYS A 109 8.72 5.17 8.66
CA LYS A 109 7.40 5.76 8.95
C LYS A 109 6.55 5.81 7.68
N LEU A 110 6.64 4.79 6.85
CA LEU A 110 5.80 4.68 5.67
C LEU A 110 4.33 4.51 6.07
N VAL A 111 3.42 5.10 5.29
CA VAL A 111 1.99 5.08 5.59
C VAL A 111 1.19 4.53 4.42
N SER A 112 0.10 3.83 4.72
CA SER A 112 -0.86 3.43 3.69
C SER A 112 -1.71 4.62 3.30
N VAL A 113 -1.81 4.89 2.00
CA VAL A 113 -2.64 5.96 1.42
C VAL A 113 -3.96 5.45 0.87
N GLY A 114 -4.12 4.14 0.74
CA GLY A 114 -5.38 3.52 0.29
C GLY A 114 -5.28 2.01 0.13
N ASN A 115 -6.42 1.35 0.19
CA ASN A 115 -6.56 -0.08 -0.02
C ASN A 115 -7.17 -0.31 -1.41
N ILE A 116 -6.56 -1.18 -2.22
CA ILE A 116 -6.97 -1.41 -3.61
C ILE A 116 -7.68 -2.75 -3.75
N HIS A 117 -7.10 -3.86 -3.26
CA HIS A 117 -7.65 -5.20 -3.41
C HIS A 117 -7.18 -6.12 -2.27
N VAL A 118 -7.73 -7.32 -2.21
CA VAL A 118 -7.33 -8.39 -1.29
C VAL A 118 -6.80 -9.56 -2.09
N GLU A 119 -5.64 -10.08 -1.69
CA GLU A 119 -5.05 -11.29 -2.24
C GLU A 119 -5.22 -12.44 -1.26
N PRO A 120 -6.16 -13.38 -1.51
CA PRO A 120 -6.34 -14.55 -0.67
C PRO A 120 -5.16 -15.51 -0.81
N LEU A 121 -4.69 -16.02 0.33
CA LEU A 121 -3.69 -17.08 0.36
C LEU A 121 -4.37 -18.44 0.11
N ALA A 122 -3.71 -19.32 -0.65
CA ALA A 122 -4.20 -20.66 -0.92
C ALA A 122 -3.08 -21.70 -0.89
N LEU A 123 -3.43 -22.94 -0.62
CA LEU A 123 -2.51 -24.09 -0.72
C LEU A 123 -2.61 -24.67 -2.14
N TYR A 124 -1.47 -24.79 -2.81
CA TYR A 124 -1.35 -25.32 -4.17
C TYR A 124 -0.52 -26.60 -4.20
N SER A 125 -0.89 -27.54 -5.04
CA SER A 125 -0.09 -28.76 -5.28
C SER A 125 -0.17 -29.21 -6.74
N LYS A 126 0.96 -29.71 -7.25
CA LYS A 126 1.00 -30.46 -8.53
C LYS A 126 1.01 -31.98 -8.28
N LYS A 127 1.13 -32.44 -7.03
CA LYS A 127 1.31 -33.84 -6.65
C LYS A 127 0.03 -34.50 -6.16
N VAL A 128 -0.80 -33.74 -5.45
CA VAL A 128 -2.06 -34.20 -4.83
C VAL A 128 -3.21 -33.27 -5.18
N LYS A 129 -4.43 -33.78 -5.15
CA LYS A 129 -5.63 -33.04 -5.51
C LYS A 129 -6.38 -32.50 -4.28
N SER A 130 -6.11 -33.05 -3.11
CA SER A 130 -6.72 -32.63 -1.86
C SER A 130 -5.72 -32.66 -0.70
N VAL A 131 -6.09 -32.03 0.42
CA VAL A 131 -5.28 -31.95 1.63
C VAL A 131 -5.15 -33.33 2.29
N GLU A 132 -6.19 -34.14 2.21
CA GLU A 132 -6.25 -35.48 2.80
C GLU A 132 -5.22 -36.43 2.16
N GLU A 133 -4.92 -36.23 0.88
CA GLU A 133 -3.93 -37.00 0.12
C GLU A 133 -2.47 -36.65 0.45
N LEU A 134 -2.22 -35.60 1.27
CA LEU A 134 -0.86 -35.27 1.72
C LEU A 134 -0.28 -36.41 2.53
N ALA A 135 0.86 -36.94 2.08
CA ALA A 135 1.54 -38.01 2.79
C ALA A 135 2.14 -37.52 4.12
N ASP A 136 2.32 -38.44 5.07
CA ASP A 136 3.06 -38.16 6.30
C ASP A 136 4.50 -37.72 5.95
N GLY A 137 4.99 -36.72 6.65
CA GLY A 137 6.32 -36.12 6.40
C GLY A 137 6.41 -35.26 5.14
N ALA A 138 5.28 -34.97 4.47
CA ALA A 138 5.33 -34.11 3.29
C ALA A 138 5.90 -32.73 3.61
N THR A 139 6.61 -32.15 2.64
CA THR A 139 7.15 -30.79 2.75
C THR A 139 6.17 -29.78 2.16
N ILE A 140 5.86 -28.76 2.92
CA ILE A 140 5.01 -27.62 2.53
C ILE A 140 5.90 -26.36 2.48
N ALA A 141 5.97 -25.71 1.32
CA ALA A 141 6.63 -24.42 1.18
C ALA A 141 5.71 -23.32 1.74
N ILE A 142 6.27 -22.43 2.52
CA ILE A 142 5.60 -21.28 3.12
C ILE A 142 6.36 -19.99 2.79
N PRO A 143 5.73 -18.80 2.83
CA PRO A 143 6.44 -17.53 2.68
C PRO A 143 7.53 -17.34 3.74
N ASN A 144 8.61 -16.66 3.37
CA ASN A 144 9.75 -16.41 4.25
C ASN A 144 9.68 -15.08 5.02
N ASP A 145 8.69 -14.25 4.73
CA ASP A 145 8.44 -13.03 5.51
C ASP A 145 7.52 -13.33 6.71
N PRO A 146 7.67 -12.62 7.85
CA PRO A 146 6.96 -12.94 9.08
C PRO A 146 5.43 -12.95 8.91
N THR A 147 4.88 -11.94 8.26
CA THR A 147 3.43 -11.75 8.18
C THR A 147 2.76 -12.74 7.22
N ASN A 148 3.35 -13.02 6.06
CA ASN A 148 2.79 -14.03 5.15
C ASN A 148 3.09 -15.46 5.63
N CYS A 149 4.20 -15.71 6.33
CA CYS A 149 4.43 -16.96 7.04
C CYS A 149 3.30 -17.23 8.04
N GLY A 150 3.00 -16.26 8.90
CA GLY A 150 1.89 -16.36 9.87
C GLY A 150 0.55 -16.63 9.19
N ARG A 151 0.24 -15.92 8.10
CA ARG A 151 -0.98 -16.17 7.30
C ARG A 151 -1.03 -17.59 6.75
N ALA A 152 0.10 -18.12 6.27
CA ALA A 152 0.17 -19.49 5.76
C ALA A 152 -0.11 -20.52 6.87
N LEU A 153 0.50 -20.35 8.04
CA LEU A 153 0.28 -21.24 9.19
C LEU A 153 -1.17 -21.17 9.71
N ILE A 154 -1.75 -19.97 9.78
CA ILE A 154 -3.16 -19.77 10.14
C ILE A 154 -4.08 -20.46 9.11
N LEU A 155 -3.78 -20.35 7.81
CA LEU A 155 -4.52 -21.08 6.79
C LEU A 155 -4.46 -22.59 7.00
N LEU A 156 -3.26 -23.14 7.24
CA LEU A 156 -3.09 -24.58 7.51
C LEU A 156 -3.86 -25.01 8.76
N GLN A 157 -3.85 -24.23 9.82
CA GLN A 157 -4.69 -24.48 11.01
C GLN A 157 -6.16 -24.46 10.66
N SER A 158 -6.64 -23.49 9.89
CA SER A 158 -8.06 -23.38 9.50
C SER A 158 -8.56 -24.59 8.69
N LYS A 159 -7.63 -25.34 8.08
CA LYS A 159 -7.89 -26.57 7.36
C LYS A 159 -7.66 -27.83 8.19
N GLY A 160 -7.36 -27.69 9.48
CA GLY A 160 -7.10 -28.82 10.38
C GLY A 160 -5.81 -29.59 10.06
N ILE A 161 -4.87 -28.98 9.32
CA ILE A 161 -3.60 -29.62 8.93
C ILE A 161 -2.61 -29.59 10.10
N ILE A 162 -2.59 -28.48 10.82
CA ILE A 162 -1.78 -28.27 12.03
C ILE A 162 -2.64 -27.57 13.08
N LYS A 163 -2.12 -27.47 14.30
CA LYS A 163 -2.65 -26.60 15.34
C LYS A 163 -1.56 -25.66 15.85
N LEU A 164 -1.88 -24.40 15.94
CA LEU A 164 -1.02 -23.37 16.54
C LEU A 164 -1.37 -23.20 18.02
N SER A 165 -0.44 -22.67 18.78
CA SER A 165 -0.69 -22.26 20.16
C SER A 165 -1.76 -21.16 20.21
N ASP A 166 -2.51 -21.07 21.31
CA ASP A 166 -3.54 -20.05 21.50
C ASP A 166 -2.96 -18.61 21.53
N GLN A 167 -1.65 -18.47 21.67
CA GLN A 167 -0.94 -17.20 21.70
C GLN A 167 -0.35 -16.81 20.34
N ALA A 168 -0.42 -17.71 19.35
CA ALA A 168 0.07 -17.44 18.00
C ALA A 168 -0.72 -16.32 17.35
N GLY A 169 -0.04 -15.21 17.03
CA GLY A 169 -0.60 -14.04 16.36
C GLY A 169 -0.45 -14.10 14.86
N LEU A 170 -0.59 -12.92 14.22
CA LEU A 170 -0.43 -12.77 12.76
C LEU A 170 1.00 -13.06 12.26
N GLU A 171 2.00 -13.05 13.14
CA GLU A 171 3.39 -13.39 12.84
C GLU A 171 3.78 -14.76 13.41
N ALA A 172 2.82 -15.71 13.45
CA ALA A 172 3.08 -17.08 13.86
C ALA A 172 4.25 -17.70 13.09
N THR A 173 5.05 -18.48 13.78
CA THR A 173 6.20 -19.20 13.25
C THR A 173 6.03 -20.70 13.39
N GLU A 174 6.90 -21.51 12.83
CA GLU A 174 6.89 -22.97 13.02
C GLU A 174 6.99 -23.38 14.49
N LYS A 175 7.57 -22.54 15.35
CA LYS A 175 7.70 -22.79 16.80
C LYS A 175 6.37 -22.72 17.53
N ASP A 176 5.38 -22.08 16.93
CA ASP A 176 4.04 -21.96 17.49
C ASP A 176 3.14 -23.15 17.14
N ILE A 177 3.66 -24.12 16.35
CA ILE A 177 2.92 -25.34 16.01
C ILE A 177 2.94 -26.28 17.20
N VAL A 178 1.77 -26.54 17.80
CA VAL A 178 1.60 -27.45 18.94
C VAL A 178 1.12 -28.84 18.53
N GLU A 179 0.46 -28.97 17.37
CA GLU A 179 0.08 -30.26 16.78
C GLU A 179 0.42 -30.31 15.30
N ASN A 180 1.09 -31.38 14.89
CA ASN A 180 1.46 -31.69 13.51
C ASN A 180 1.37 -33.22 13.33
N ALA A 181 0.15 -33.72 13.25
CA ALA A 181 -0.13 -35.17 13.31
C ALA A 181 0.54 -35.98 12.18
N LYS A 182 0.71 -35.38 11.00
CA LYS A 182 1.37 -36.01 9.86
C LYS A 182 2.86 -35.65 9.74
N ASN A 183 3.44 -35.00 10.74
CA ASN A 183 4.86 -34.62 10.75
C ASN A 183 5.31 -33.85 9.51
N PHE A 184 4.49 -32.91 9.03
CA PHE A 184 4.84 -32.05 7.90
C PHE A 184 6.12 -31.27 8.19
N THR A 185 6.94 -31.09 7.17
CA THR A 185 8.13 -30.22 7.21
C THR A 185 7.80 -28.95 6.47
N PHE A 186 8.14 -27.79 7.04
CA PHE A 186 7.95 -26.50 6.41
C PHE A 186 9.26 -25.97 5.83
N LYS A 187 9.16 -25.28 4.69
CA LYS A 187 10.30 -24.59 4.06
C LYS A 187 9.89 -23.20 3.64
N PRO A 188 10.50 -22.18 4.25
CA PRO A 188 10.38 -20.79 3.80
C PRO A 188 11.01 -20.59 2.43
#